data_c63038d20c7afcd4397ca0ddf1cda3d3
#
_entry.id   c63038d20c7afcd4397ca0ddf1cda3d3
#
_cell.length_a   1.000
_cell.length_b   1.000
_cell.length_c   1.000
_cell.angle_alpha   90.00
_cell.angle_beta   90.00
_cell.angle_gamma   90.00
#
_symmetry.space_group_name_H-M   'P 1'
#
loop_
_entity.id
_entity.type
_entity.pdbx_description
1 polymer ?
#
loop_
_entity_poly.entity_id
_entity_poly.type
_entity_poly.pdbx_seq_one_letter_code
_entity_poly.pdbx_strand_id
1 'polypeptide(L)'
;RNAATRSCATMPTRRSCLALRDAFLAATGGKPLLLPRMIPLGDVDEDELSLSEAGGMDAAGLPPAIAPLHRQLLLARLVLAWSRAHSRREGGAMTPDQAVRLAGELARLLDQVQTERLGFDALETLVPEDYARHWQITLDFLAILKHHWPRMLKREGALDPSERRNRLLDAQSDAWEKKPPASPVVAAGSTGSIPATARLMQVVAGLPGGMVVLPALDLDLPDDAWEALEETH
;
A
#
# COMPACT_ATOMS: atom_id res chain seq x y z
N ARG A 1 -1.84 40.91 -0.03
CA ARG A 1 -2.38 40.05 1.06
C ARG A 1 -2.25 38.62 0.55
N ASN A 2 -1.10 38.02 0.87
CA ASN A 2 -0.77 36.65 0.48
C ASN A 2 -1.67 35.72 1.29
N ALA A 3 -2.71 35.17 0.67
CA ALA A 3 -3.22 33.89 1.07
C ALA A 3 -2.06 32.91 0.79
N ALA A 4 -1.36 32.49 1.82
CA ALA A 4 -0.31 31.48 1.71
C ALA A 4 -1.01 30.22 1.16
N THR A 5 -0.82 30.01 -0.11
CA THR A 5 -1.33 28.84 -0.83
C THR A 5 -0.66 27.64 -0.18
N ARG A 6 -1.41 26.86 0.60
CA ARG A 6 -0.90 25.68 1.27
C ARG A 6 -0.70 24.60 0.23
N SER A 7 0.44 24.62 -0.47
CA SER A 7 0.83 23.55 -1.41
C SER A 7 0.97 22.23 -0.67
N CYS A 8 0.59 21.13 -1.32
CA CYS A 8 0.77 19.77 -0.82
C CYS A 8 1.82 19.06 -1.67
N ALA A 9 2.77 18.40 -1.04
CA ALA A 9 3.76 17.56 -1.69
C ALA A 9 3.65 16.13 -1.16
N THR A 10 3.39 15.17 -2.04
CA THR A 10 3.42 13.75 -1.72
C THR A 10 4.76 13.16 -2.08
N MET A 11 5.40 12.47 -1.16
CA MET A 11 6.76 11.94 -1.25
C MET A 11 6.77 10.44 -0.99
N PRO A 12 7.75 9.64 -1.51
CA PRO A 12 7.78 8.20 -1.32
C PRO A 12 7.90 7.79 0.15
N THR A 13 8.72 8.51 0.92
CA THR A 13 9.08 8.15 2.30
C THR A 13 9.17 9.37 3.20
N ARG A 14 9.12 9.16 4.54
CA ARG A 14 9.41 10.20 5.54
C ARG A 14 10.81 10.79 5.37
N ARG A 15 11.80 9.97 4.98
CA ARG A 15 13.18 10.44 4.71
C ARG A 15 13.19 11.43 3.56
N SER A 16 12.45 11.17 2.49
CA SER A 16 12.32 12.11 1.35
C SER A 16 11.67 13.43 1.77
N CYS A 17 10.65 13.38 2.65
CA CYS A 17 10.06 14.60 3.21
C CYS A 17 11.08 15.43 4.01
N LEU A 18 11.91 14.77 4.83
CA LEU A 18 12.97 15.44 5.59
C LEU A 18 14.03 16.07 4.66
N ALA A 19 14.49 15.32 3.65
CA ALA A 19 15.45 15.81 2.67
C ALA A 19 14.92 17.03 1.88
N LEU A 20 13.64 16.99 1.50
CA LEU A 20 12.99 18.12 0.82
C LEU A 20 12.88 19.34 1.74
N ARG A 21 12.56 19.15 3.02
CA ARG A 21 12.56 20.23 4.01
C ARG A 21 13.93 20.88 4.12
N ASP A 22 14.99 20.08 4.21
CA ASP A 22 16.36 20.58 4.34
C ASP A 22 16.80 21.33 3.06
N ALA A 23 16.37 20.86 1.87
CA ALA A 23 16.58 21.56 0.61
C ALA A 23 15.90 22.94 0.57
N PHE A 24 14.65 23.04 1.07
CA PHE A 24 13.97 24.33 1.20
C PHE A 24 14.73 25.29 2.12
N LEU A 25 15.20 24.82 3.27
CA LEU A 25 15.99 25.64 4.21
C LEU A 25 17.31 26.12 3.58
N ALA A 26 18.00 25.26 2.83
CA ALA A 26 19.22 25.62 2.12
C ALA A 26 18.94 26.67 1.02
N ALA A 27 17.89 26.49 0.23
CA ALA A 27 17.51 27.40 -0.85
C ALA A 27 17.13 28.81 -0.35
N THR A 28 16.61 28.93 0.87
CA THR A 28 16.24 30.22 1.46
C THR A 28 17.36 30.90 2.23
N GLY A 29 18.56 30.29 2.30
CA GLY A 29 19.66 30.82 3.08
C GLY A 29 19.33 30.95 4.58
N GLY A 30 18.53 30.05 5.11
CA GLY A 30 18.10 30.04 6.52
C GLY A 30 17.01 31.05 6.87
N LYS A 31 16.40 31.71 5.89
CA LYS A 31 15.26 32.61 6.16
C LYS A 31 14.00 31.81 6.48
N PRO A 32 13.15 32.32 7.39
CA PRO A 32 11.88 31.66 7.69
C PRO A 32 11.02 31.47 6.43
N LEU A 33 10.56 30.26 6.20
CA LEU A 33 9.71 29.88 5.08
C LEU A 33 8.53 29.05 5.57
N LEU A 34 7.35 29.30 5.02
CA LEU A 34 6.21 28.42 5.20
C LEU A 34 6.38 27.24 4.23
N LEU A 35 6.66 26.07 4.79
CA LEU A 35 6.84 24.86 4.00
C LEU A 35 5.50 24.33 3.45
N PRO A 36 5.51 23.70 2.26
CA PRO A 36 4.36 22.93 1.80
C PRO A 36 4.08 21.78 2.78
N ARG A 37 2.85 21.32 2.81
CA ARG A 37 2.52 20.11 3.53
C ARG A 37 3.15 18.92 2.79
N MET A 38 3.94 18.11 3.49
CA MET A 38 4.63 16.96 2.92
C MET A 38 4.04 15.67 3.48
N ILE A 39 3.56 14.78 2.60
CA ILE A 39 2.90 13.53 2.98
C ILE A 39 3.69 12.37 2.39
N PRO A 40 4.19 11.42 3.22
CA PRO A 40 4.85 10.22 2.71
C PRO A 40 3.81 9.21 2.20
N LEU A 41 3.93 8.75 0.95
CA LEU A 41 3.01 7.78 0.34
C LEU A 41 3.27 6.34 0.82
N GLY A 42 4.52 6.00 1.15
CA GLY A 42 4.92 4.66 1.58
C GLY A 42 4.64 4.35 3.05
N ASP A 43 4.74 5.37 3.90
CA ASP A 43 4.48 5.32 5.34
C ASP A 43 3.28 6.19 5.67
N VAL A 44 2.13 5.85 5.11
CA VAL A 44 0.90 6.58 5.42
C VAL A 44 0.51 6.29 6.85
N ASP A 45 0.93 7.17 7.76
CA ASP A 45 0.50 7.14 9.15
C ASP A 45 -0.95 7.63 9.23
N GLU A 46 -1.76 6.93 10.01
CA GLU A 46 -3.20 7.23 10.15
C GLU A 46 -3.44 8.68 10.56
N ASP A 47 -2.57 9.22 11.40
CA ASP A 47 -2.67 10.57 11.92
C ASP A 47 -2.32 11.64 10.87
N GLU A 48 -1.41 11.37 9.94
CA GLU A 48 -1.01 12.33 8.90
C GLU A 48 -2.06 12.47 7.80
N LEU A 49 -2.79 11.41 7.48
CA LEU A 49 -3.87 11.46 6.50
C LEU A 49 -5.16 12.06 7.08
N SER A 50 -5.46 11.77 8.34
CA SER A 50 -6.66 12.30 9.01
C SER A 50 -6.59 13.81 9.28
N LEU A 51 -5.38 14.40 9.36
CA LEU A 51 -5.14 15.84 9.51
C LEU A 51 -5.25 16.63 8.18
N SER A 52 -5.62 15.98 7.08
CA SER A 52 -5.72 16.62 5.77
C SER A 52 -7.03 17.40 5.62
N GLU A 53 -7.09 18.61 6.16
CA GLU A 53 -8.17 19.58 5.89
C GLU A 53 -8.32 19.93 4.39
N ALA A 54 -7.34 19.59 3.55
CA ALA A 54 -7.31 19.96 2.13
C ALA A 54 -8.11 19.05 1.20
N GLY A 55 -8.72 18.01 1.71
CA GLY A 55 -9.41 17.08 0.80
C GLY A 55 -10.23 16.04 1.52
N GLY A 56 -11.09 16.42 2.47
CA GLY A 56 -12.25 15.62 2.86
C GLY A 56 -12.03 14.10 2.89
N MET A 57 -10.86 13.63 3.29
CA MET A 57 -10.68 12.21 3.49
C MET A 57 -11.50 11.81 4.70
N ASP A 58 -12.59 11.16 4.43
CA ASP A 58 -13.37 10.47 5.45
C ASP A 58 -12.61 9.18 5.85
N ALA A 59 -11.36 9.36 6.32
CA ALA A 59 -10.62 8.31 7.01
C ALA A 59 -11.40 7.87 8.26
N ALA A 60 -12.31 8.70 8.76
CA ALA A 60 -13.20 8.43 9.86
C ALA A 60 -14.17 7.25 9.61
N GLY A 61 -14.39 6.86 8.35
CA GLY A 61 -15.24 5.71 8.00
C GLY A 61 -14.48 4.38 7.81
N LEU A 62 -13.14 4.39 7.72
CA LEU A 62 -12.38 3.16 7.51
C LEU A 62 -11.97 2.53 8.84
N PRO A 63 -12.13 1.20 8.99
CA PRO A 63 -11.60 0.50 10.16
C PRO A 63 -10.09 0.72 10.33
N PRO A 64 -9.58 0.71 11.58
CA PRO A 64 -8.15 0.86 11.84
C PRO A 64 -7.34 -0.30 11.26
N ALA A 65 -6.05 -0.10 11.06
CA ALA A 65 -5.15 -1.20 10.75
C ALA A 65 -4.96 -2.10 11.97
N ILE A 66 -4.95 -3.42 11.74
CA ILE A 66 -4.65 -4.37 12.81
C ILE A 66 -3.20 -4.20 13.29
N ALA A 67 -2.99 -4.19 14.61
CA ALA A 67 -1.66 -4.07 15.18
C ALA A 67 -0.75 -5.25 14.74
N PRO A 68 0.53 -5.01 14.39
CA PRO A 68 1.41 -6.03 13.79
C PRO A 68 1.55 -7.31 14.62
N LEU A 69 1.74 -7.18 15.93
CA LEU A 69 1.86 -8.35 16.82
C LEU A 69 0.52 -9.12 16.92
N HIS A 70 -0.59 -8.40 17.01
CA HIS A 70 -1.93 -9.00 17.05
C HIS A 70 -2.21 -9.78 15.77
N ARG A 71 -1.92 -9.18 14.61
CA ARG A 71 -1.99 -9.82 13.29
C ARG A 71 -1.22 -11.12 13.23
N GLN A 72 0.06 -11.09 13.64
CA GLN A 72 0.93 -12.26 13.63
C GLN A 72 0.41 -13.38 14.52
N LEU A 73 -0.07 -13.06 15.72
CA LEU A 73 -0.64 -14.05 16.64
C LEU A 73 -1.94 -14.69 16.12
N LEU A 74 -2.80 -13.90 15.50
CA LEU A 74 -4.03 -14.42 14.89
C LEU A 74 -3.73 -15.34 13.70
N LEU A 75 -2.80 -14.96 12.83
CA LEU A 75 -2.34 -15.81 11.72
C LEU A 75 -1.70 -17.10 12.26
N ALA A 76 -0.87 -17.03 13.29
CA ALA A 76 -0.27 -18.21 13.94
C ALA A 76 -1.33 -19.16 14.49
N ARG A 77 -2.42 -18.63 15.07
CA ARG A 77 -3.55 -19.46 15.53
C ARG A 77 -4.25 -20.18 14.38
N LEU A 78 -4.44 -19.52 13.24
CA LEU A 78 -5.02 -20.15 12.04
C LEU A 78 -4.09 -21.24 11.50
N VAL A 79 -2.79 -20.99 11.43
CA VAL A 79 -1.77 -21.97 11.01
C VAL A 79 -1.78 -23.20 11.93
N LEU A 80 -1.80 -23.00 13.25
CA LEU A 80 -1.89 -24.12 14.21
C LEU A 80 -3.19 -24.91 14.08
N ALA A 81 -4.30 -24.23 13.85
CA ALA A 81 -5.59 -24.89 13.65
C ALA A 81 -5.57 -25.77 12.38
N TRP A 82 -5.02 -25.22 11.29
CA TRP A 82 -4.84 -25.97 10.03
C TRP A 82 -3.90 -27.16 10.22
N SER A 83 -2.74 -26.98 10.86
CA SER A 83 -1.78 -28.05 11.13
C SER A 83 -2.42 -29.18 11.92
N ARG A 84 -3.16 -28.89 12.97
CA ARG A 84 -3.87 -29.91 13.77
C ARG A 84 -4.91 -30.71 12.97
N ALA A 85 -5.60 -30.05 12.05
CA ALA A 85 -6.59 -30.69 11.18
C ALA A 85 -5.91 -31.64 10.17
N HIS A 86 -4.68 -31.33 9.72
CA HIS A 86 -3.97 -32.09 8.68
C HIS A 86 -2.88 -33.02 9.23
N SER A 87 -2.44 -32.86 10.49
CA SER A 87 -1.37 -33.67 11.12
C SER A 87 -1.68 -35.17 11.23
N ARG A 88 -2.93 -35.56 11.07
CA ARG A 88 -3.33 -36.99 11.07
C ARG A 88 -2.81 -37.75 9.86
N ARG A 89 -2.27 -37.06 8.85
CA ARG A 89 -1.81 -37.67 7.59
C ARG A 89 -0.29 -37.72 7.43
N GLU A 90 0.48 -36.79 8.06
CA GLU A 90 1.92 -36.66 7.82
C GLU A 90 2.70 -36.16 9.06
N GLY A 91 3.05 -37.03 9.98
CA GLY A 91 4.28 -36.86 10.79
C GLY A 91 4.31 -35.82 11.91
N GLY A 92 3.19 -35.45 12.54
CA GLY A 92 3.20 -34.63 13.75
C GLY A 92 2.68 -33.20 13.60
N ALA A 93 2.10 -32.67 14.69
CA ALA A 93 1.57 -31.30 14.70
C ALA A 93 2.71 -30.27 14.78
N MET A 94 2.55 -29.17 14.05
CA MET A 94 3.47 -28.03 14.08
C MET A 94 3.58 -27.45 15.51
N THR A 95 4.79 -27.04 15.89
CA THR A 95 5.01 -26.36 17.17
C THR A 95 4.58 -24.89 17.11
N PRO A 96 4.25 -24.26 18.24
CA PRO A 96 3.85 -22.85 18.28
C PRO A 96 4.87 -21.89 17.67
N ASP A 97 6.16 -22.12 17.88
CA ASP A 97 7.24 -21.28 17.33
C ASP A 97 7.35 -21.40 15.80
N GLN A 98 7.15 -22.61 15.26
CA GLN A 98 7.07 -22.83 13.82
C GLN A 98 5.86 -22.11 13.22
N ALA A 99 4.72 -22.16 13.89
CA ALA A 99 3.50 -21.47 13.44
C ALA A 99 3.66 -19.95 13.45
N VAL A 100 4.34 -19.37 14.43
CA VAL A 100 4.61 -17.93 14.49
C VAL A 100 5.54 -17.50 13.36
N ARG A 101 6.57 -18.29 13.03
CA ARG A 101 7.46 -18.03 11.89
C ARG A 101 6.70 -18.07 10.58
N LEU A 102 5.92 -19.12 10.35
CA LEU A 102 5.13 -19.26 9.14
C LEU A 102 4.05 -18.18 9.01
N ALA A 103 3.46 -17.77 10.12
CA ALA A 103 2.54 -16.63 10.15
C ALA A 103 3.20 -15.32 9.69
N GLY A 104 4.48 -15.12 10.02
CA GLY A 104 5.26 -13.99 9.53
C GLY A 104 5.46 -14.01 8.01
N GLU A 105 5.71 -15.20 7.42
CA GLU A 105 5.81 -15.35 5.97
C GLU A 105 4.45 -15.13 5.29
N LEU A 106 3.37 -15.68 5.85
CA LEU A 106 2.01 -15.45 5.36
C LEU A 106 1.62 -13.97 5.41
N ALA A 107 2.00 -13.25 6.47
CA ALA A 107 1.75 -11.83 6.57
C ALA A 107 2.46 -11.06 5.46
N ARG A 108 3.72 -11.39 5.15
CA ARG A 108 4.47 -10.77 4.04
C ARG A 108 3.86 -11.08 2.67
N LEU A 109 3.48 -12.34 2.44
CA LEU A 109 2.79 -12.73 1.20
C LEU A 109 1.49 -11.95 1.03
N LEU A 110 0.70 -11.85 2.10
CA LEU A 110 -0.55 -11.11 2.10
C LEU A 110 -0.33 -9.63 1.80
N ASP A 111 0.72 -9.01 2.39
CA ASP A 111 1.08 -7.63 2.11
C ASP A 111 1.46 -7.42 0.64
N GLN A 112 2.21 -8.35 0.04
CA GLN A 112 2.56 -8.29 -1.38
C GLN A 112 1.32 -8.41 -2.27
N VAL A 113 0.50 -9.44 -2.06
CA VAL A 113 -0.73 -9.68 -2.82
C VAL A 113 -1.67 -8.48 -2.76
N GLN A 114 -1.86 -7.91 -1.57
CA GLN A 114 -2.72 -6.73 -1.40
C GLN A 114 -2.11 -5.47 -2.01
N THR A 115 -0.80 -5.27 -1.87
CA THR A 115 -0.09 -4.12 -2.45
C THR A 115 -0.23 -4.10 -3.97
N GLU A 116 -0.08 -5.26 -4.61
CA GLU A 116 -0.23 -5.43 -6.06
C GLU A 116 -1.69 -5.59 -6.51
N ARG A 117 -2.64 -5.56 -5.57
CA ARG A 117 -4.08 -5.77 -5.83
C ARG A 117 -4.39 -7.09 -6.52
N LEU A 118 -3.56 -8.10 -6.28
CA LEU A 118 -3.76 -9.45 -6.82
C LEU A 118 -4.76 -10.24 -5.98
N GLY A 119 -5.35 -11.26 -6.61
CA GLY A 119 -6.20 -12.23 -5.93
C GLY A 119 -5.51 -13.58 -5.79
N PHE A 120 -5.95 -14.40 -4.82
CA PHE A 120 -5.49 -15.78 -4.68
C PHE A 120 -6.13 -16.74 -5.70
N ASP A 121 -7.14 -16.30 -6.47
CA ASP A 121 -7.89 -17.14 -7.41
C ASP A 121 -7.03 -17.63 -8.58
N ALA A 122 -6.11 -16.79 -9.06
CA ALA A 122 -5.19 -17.13 -10.13
C ALA A 122 -4.26 -18.31 -9.76
N LEU A 123 -4.00 -18.55 -8.47
CA LEU A 123 -3.17 -19.66 -8.01
C LEU A 123 -3.79 -21.02 -8.27
N GLU A 124 -5.11 -21.11 -8.38
CA GLU A 124 -5.83 -22.36 -8.63
C GLU A 124 -5.58 -22.88 -10.06
N THR A 125 -5.20 -22.00 -10.98
CA THR A 125 -5.00 -22.32 -12.42
C THR A 125 -3.54 -22.50 -12.84
N LEU A 126 -2.59 -22.26 -11.91
CA LEU A 126 -1.16 -22.19 -12.26
C LEU A 126 -0.43 -23.53 -12.36
N VAL A 127 -1.07 -24.67 -12.03
CA VAL A 127 -0.31 -25.91 -11.85
C VAL A 127 -0.59 -26.96 -12.91
N PRO A 128 0.49 -27.53 -13.52
CA PRO A 128 0.41 -28.72 -14.36
C PRO A 128 -0.13 -29.93 -13.58
N GLU A 129 -0.86 -30.82 -14.26
CA GLU A 129 -1.51 -32.00 -13.70
C GLU A 129 -0.59 -32.93 -12.89
N ASP A 130 0.72 -32.98 -13.24
CA ASP A 130 1.71 -33.84 -12.59
C ASP A 130 2.04 -33.48 -11.12
N TYR A 131 1.74 -32.26 -10.69
CA TYR A 131 1.99 -31.76 -9.32
C TYR A 131 0.71 -31.53 -8.52
N ALA A 132 -0.41 -31.96 -9.02
CA ALA A 132 -1.75 -31.64 -8.51
C ALA A 132 -1.92 -31.97 -7.02
N ARG A 133 -1.37 -33.10 -6.52
CA ARG A 133 -1.54 -33.50 -5.11
C ARG A 133 -0.79 -32.62 -4.12
N HIS A 134 0.46 -32.29 -4.41
CA HIS A 134 1.28 -31.45 -3.52
C HIS A 134 0.76 -30.00 -3.53
N TRP A 135 0.37 -29.55 -4.69
CA TRP A 135 -0.23 -28.24 -4.88
C TRP A 135 -1.57 -28.08 -4.15
N GLN A 136 -2.39 -29.11 -4.14
CA GLN A 136 -3.65 -29.07 -3.41
C GLN A 136 -3.44 -28.81 -1.91
N ILE A 137 -2.42 -29.40 -1.30
CA ILE A 137 -2.06 -29.11 0.11
C ILE A 137 -1.68 -27.62 0.27
N THR A 138 -0.94 -27.08 -0.68
CA THR A 138 -0.58 -25.65 -0.67
C THR A 138 -1.81 -24.75 -0.82
N LEU A 139 -2.73 -25.07 -1.72
CA LEU A 139 -3.99 -24.33 -1.89
C LEU A 139 -4.87 -24.40 -0.65
N ASP A 140 -4.98 -25.60 -0.04
CA ASP A 140 -5.73 -25.80 1.21
C ASP A 140 -5.11 -24.98 2.36
N PHE A 141 -3.79 -24.83 2.37
CA PHE A 141 -3.09 -23.96 3.31
C PHE A 141 -3.36 -22.47 3.03
N LEU A 142 -3.27 -22.06 1.77
CA LEU A 142 -3.54 -20.67 1.36
C LEU A 142 -5.01 -20.28 1.51
N ALA A 143 -5.93 -21.25 1.61
CA ALA A 143 -7.32 -21.00 1.96
C ALA A 143 -7.50 -20.32 3.32
N ILE A 144 -6.49 -20.39 4.21
CA ILE A 144 -6.41 -19.58 5.45
C ILE A 144 -6.52 -18.11 5.10
N LEU A 145 -5.72 -17.63 4.14
CA LEU A 145 -5.68 -16.22 3.73
C LEU A 145 -6.92 -15.82 2.93
N LYS A 146 -7.40 -16.72 2.06
CA LYS A 146 -8.56 -16.45 1.19
C LYS A 146 -9.89 -16.40 1.96
N HIS A 147 -10.10 -17.31 2.92
CA HIS A 147 -11.40 -17.50 3.53
C HIS A 147 -11.47 -17.21 5.04
N HIS A 148 -10.43 -17.59 5.79
CA HIS A 148 -10.48 -17.48 7.26
C HIS A 148 -10.00 -16.10 7.73
N TRP A 149 -8.96 -15.57 7.13
CA TRP A 149 -8.37 -14.31 7.52
C TRP A 149 -9.33 -13.11 7.37
N PRO A 150 -10.05 -12.92 6.25
CA PRO A 150 -11.01 -11.82 6.13
C PRO A 150 -12.14 -11.88 7.16
N ARG A 151 -12.59 -13.08 7.53
CA ARG A 151 -13.60 -13.25 8.58
C ARG A 151 -13.06 -12.88 9.96
N MET A 152 -11.78 -13.14 10.21
CA MET A 152 -11.11 -12.76 11.45
C MET A 152 -10.98 -11.25 11.55
N LEU A 153 -10.47 -10.58 10.51
CA LEU A 153 -10.38 -9.11 10.43
C LEU A 153 -11.75 -8.45 10.66
N LYS A 154 -12.80 -9.00 10.05
CA LYS A 154 -14.16 -8.49 10.27
C LYS A 154 -14.60 -8.58 11.72
N ARG A 155 -14.24 -9.65 12.44
CA ARG A 155 -14.54 -9.80 13.89
C ARG A 155 -13.75 -8.82 14.74
N GLU A 156 -12.51 -8.56 14.37
CA GLU A 156 -11.64 -7.58 15.04
C GLU A 156 -12.04 -6.12 14.73
N GLY A 157 -12.93 -5.89 13.75
CA GLY A 157 -13.27 -4.55 13.27
C GLY A 157 -12.07 -3.81 12.68
N ALA A 158 -11.16 -4.54 12.04
CA ALA A 158 -9.88 -4.02 11.54
C ALA A 158 -9.66 -4.39 10.06
N LEU A 159 -8.70 -3.72 9.44
CA LEU A 159 -8.18 -4.02 8.10
C LEU A 159 -6.71 -4.43 8.19
N ASP A 160 -6.22 -5.12 7.15
CA ASP A 160 -4.79 -5.27 6.96
C ASP A 160 -4.13 -3.91 6.66
N PRO A 161 -2.87 -3.70 7.08
CA PRO A 161 -2.18 -2.43 6.83
C PRO A 161 -2.10 -2.07 5.34
N SER A 162 -1.73 -3.02 4.48
CA SER A 162 -1.62 -2.79 3.03
C SER A 162 -2.97 -2.50 2.38
N GLU A 163 -4.02 -3.24 2.74
CA GLU A 163 -5.37 -3.01 2.27
C GLU A 163 -5.90 -1.64 2.72
N ARG A 164 -5.67 -1.27 3.98
CA ARG A 164 -6.08 0.04 4.49
C ARG A 164 -5.38 1.17 3.75
N ARG A 165 -4.07 1.05 3.53
CA ARG A 165 -3.30 2.02 2.73
C ARG A 165 -3.88 2.19 1.33
N ASN A 166 -4.18 1.08 0.63
CA ASN A 166 -4.77 1.13 -0.70
C ASN A 166 -6.10 1.88 -0.69
N ARG A 167 -6.98 1.58 0.27
CA ARG A 167 -8.28 2.26 0.40
C ARG A 167 -8.15 3.75 0.72
N LEU A 168 -7.15 4.14 1.51
CA LEU A 168 -6.89 5.54 1.80
C LEU A 168 -6.41 6.30 0.55
N LEU A 169 -5.50 5.69 -0.24
CA LEU A 169 -5.04 6.28 -1.50
C LEU A 169 -6.17 6.38 -2.54
N ASP A 170 -7.04 5.36 -2.61
CA ASP A 170 -8.22 5.39 -3.47
C ASP A 170 -9.20 6.50 -3.04
N ALA A 171 -9.51 6.59 -1.76
CA ALA A 171 -10.40 7.63 -1.23
C ALA A 171 -9.85 9.04 -1.51
N GLN A 172 -8.53 9.22 -1.40
CA GLN A 172 -7.87 10.48 -1.75
C GLN A 172 -7.98 10.78 -3.25
N SER A 173 -7.75 9.78 -4.10
CA SER A 173 -7.90 9.89 -5.55
C SER A 173 -9.32 10.28 -5.92
N ASP A 174 -10.31 9.57 -5.41
CA ASP A 174 -11.73 9.85 -5.63
C ASP A 174 -12.15 11.24 -5.17
N ALA A 175 -11.62 11.69 -4.02
CA ALA A 175 -11.92 13.01 -3.49
C ALA A 175 -11.38 14.12 -4.40
N TRP A 176 -10.16 13.97 -4.90
CA TRP A 176 -9.54 14.96 -5.79
C TRP A 176 -10.11 14.95 -7.20
N GLU A 177 -10.53 13.80 -7.73
CA GLU A 177 -11.28 13.71 -8.99
C GLU A 177 -12.62 14.46 -8.88
N LYS A 178 -13.35 14.27 -7.78
CA LYS A 178 -14.65 14.92 -7.56
C LYS A 178 -14.54 16.41 -7.27
N LYS A 179 -13.53 16.79 -6.51
CA LYS A 179 -13.31 18.17 -6.07
C LYS A 179 -11.80 18.47 -6.06
N PRO A 180 -11.26 18.94 -7.18
CA PRO A 180 -9.87 19.34 -7.26
C PRO A 180 -9.48 20.34 -6.17
N PRO A 181 -8.32 20.18 -5.52
CA PRO A 181 -7.83 21.13 -4.53
C PRO A 181 -7.51 22.47 -5.19
N ALA A 182 -7.81 23.57 -4.51
CA ALA A 182 -7.50 24.92 -4.98
C ALA A 182 -5.99 25.23 -4.91
N SER A 183 -5.25 24.49 -4.11
CA SER A 183 -3.80 24.64 -3.91
C SER A 183 -3.03 23.67 -4.77
N PRO A 184 -1.80 24.02 -5.24
CA PRO A 184 -0.96 23.11 -6.00
C PRO A 184 -0.66 21.82 -5.25
N VAL A 185 -0.67 20.70 -5.98
CA VAL A 185 -0.31 19.37 -5.48
C VAL A 185 0.86 18.82 -6.30
N VAL A 186 1.90 18.38 -5.61
CA VAL A 186 3.08 17.80 -6.24
C VAL A 186 3.26 16.37 -5.76
N ALA A 187 3.29 15.40 -6.68
CA ALA A 187 3.71 14.03 -6.41
C ALA A 187 5.14 13.85 -6.91
N ALA A 188 6.09 13.59 -6.01
CA ALA A 188 7.50 13.56 -6.39
C ALA A 188 8.23 12.32 -5.86
N GLY A 189 9.15 11.79 -6.67
CA GLY A 189 10.10 10.75 -6.28
C GLY A 189 9.56 9.32 -6.23
N SER A 190 8.29 9.08 -6.58
CA SER A 190 7.72 7.74 -6.73
C SER A 190 7.73 7.32 -8.20
N THR A 191 7.98 6.03 -8.46
CA THR A 191 7.89 5.44 -9.80
C THR A 191 6.46 5.04 -10.17
N GLY A 192 5.54 5.04 -9.21
CA GLY A 192 4.18 4.58 -9.44
C GLY A 192 4.04 3.05 -9.60
N SER A 193 5.05 2.27 -9.19
CA SER A 193 5.03 0.79 -9.31
C SER A 193 3.92 0.12 -8.49
N ILE A 194 3.42 0.78 -7.45
CA ILE A 194 2.29 0.28 -6.66
C ILE A 194 0.99 0.80 -7.28
N PRO A 195 0.01 -0.05 -7.65
CA PRO A 195 -1.19 0.35 -8.38
C PRO A 195 -2.00 1.49 -7.73
N ALA A 196 -2.16 1.47 -6.39
CA ALA A 196 -2.83 2.55 -5.67
C ALA A 196 -2.08 3.89 -5.75
N THR A 197 -0.74 3.83 -5.73
CA THR A 197 0.12 5.02 -5.88
C THR A 197 0.08 5.53 -7.32
N ALA A 198 0.14 4.64 -8.31
CA ALA A 198 0.04 4.99 -9.73
C ALA A 198 -1.26 5.74 -10.01
N ARG A 199 -2.39 5.22 -9.52
CA ARG A 199 -3.69 5.88 -9.65
C ARG A 199 -3.68 7.29 -9.05
N LEU A 200 -3.16 7.46 -7.84
CA LEU A 200 -3.07 8.79 -7.22
C LEU A 200 -2.18 9.74 -8.04
N MET A 201 -1.05 9.26 -8.57
CA MET A 201 -0.17 10.06 -9.42
C MET A 201 -0.85 10.46 -10.73
N GLN A 202 -1.63 9.57 -11.36
CA GLN A 202 -2.43 9.89 -12.55
C GLN A 202 -3.46 10.99 -12.25
N VAL A 203 -4.15 10.88 -11.11
CA VAL A 203 -5.09 11.93 -10.68
C VAL A 203 -4.36 13.24 -10.47
N VAL A 204 -3.21 13.25 -9.78
CA VAL A 204 -2.41 14.47 -9.57
C VAL A 204 -1.98 15.08 -10.91
N ALA A 205 -1.54 14.27 -11.87
CA ALA A 205 -1.15 14.75 -13.20
C ALA A 205 -2.31 15.45 -13.95
N GLY A 206 -3.55 15.03 -13.71
CA GLY A 206 -4.76 15.64 -14.28
C GLY A 206 -5.30 16.88 -13.56
N LEU A 207 -4.78 17.21 -12.36
CA LEU A 207 -5.26 18.38 -11.61
C LEU A 207 -4.81 19.70 -12.27
N PRO A 208 -5.61 20.78 -12.22
CA PRO A 208 -5.23 22.08 -12.74
C PRO A 208 -3.94 22.66 -12.16
N GLY A 209 -3.63 22.35 -10.91
CA GLY A 209 -2.40 22.73 -10.21
C GLY A 209 -1.55 21.53 -9.82
N GLY A 210 -1.70 20.41 -10.53
CA GLY A 210 -0.99 19.17 -10.27
C GLY A 210 0.37 19.12 -10.97
N MET A 211 1.33 18.44 -10.35
CA MET A 211 2.64 18.16 -10.92
C MET A 211 3.14 16.79 -10.47
N VAL A 212 3.66 16.01 -11.40
CA VAL A 212 4.34 14.75 -11.10
C VAL A 212 5.81 14.88 -11.46
N VAL A 213 6.70 14.52 -10.51
CA VAL A 213 8.14 14.51 -10.68
C VAL A 213 8.66 13.09 -10.51
N LEU A 214 8.90 12.41 -11.63
CA LEU A 214 9.39 11.05 -11.66
C LEU A 214 10.89 10.99 -11.34
N PRO A 215 11.35 10.03 -10.53
CA PRO A 215 12.77 9.81 -10.31
C PRO A 215 13.38 9.14 -11.54
N ALA A 216 14.60 9.54 -11.91
CA ALA A 216 15.39 8.91 -12.97
C ALA A 216 14.66 8.79 -14.32
N LEU A 217 13.80 9.77 -14.64
CA LEU A 217 13.18 9.84 -15.96
C LEU A 217 14.28 10.03 -17.01
N ASP A 218 14.31 9.15 -18.00
CA ASP A 218 15.21 9.28 -19.14
C ASP A 218 14.65 10.32 -20.12
N LEU A 219 15.26 11.52 -20.09
CA LEU A 219 14.85 12.63 -20.96
C LEU A 219 15.44 12.52 -22.37
N ASP A 220 16.39 11.61 -22.59
CA ASP A 220 17.04 11.38 -23.87
C ASP A 220 16.33 10.27 -24.67
N LEU A 221 15.35 9.57 -24.08
CA LEU A 221 14.58 8.54 -24.74
C LEU A 221 13.70 9.17 -25.84
N PRO A 222 13.80 8.73 -27.11
CA PRO A 222 12.98 9.25 -28.21
C PRO A 222 11.46 9.02 -27.99
N ASP A 223 10.64 9.90 -28.55
CA ASP A 223 9.18 9.82 -28.40
C ASP A 223 8.59 8.51 -28.90
N ASP A 224 9.09 7.96 -30.01
CA ASP A 224 8.68 6.69 -30.58
C ASP A 224 9.00 5.49 -29.65
N ALA A 225 10.10 5.59 -28.89
CA ALA A 225 10.44 4.60 -27.87
C ALA A 225 9.51 4.72 -26.64
N TRP A 226 9.11 5.93 -26.27
CA TRP A 226 8.10 6.14 -25.22
C TRP A 226 6.73 5.56 -25.62
N GLU A 227 6.31 5.80 -26.86
CA GLU A 227 5.04 5.26 -27.39
C GLU A 227 5.04 3.72 -27.50
N ALA A 228 6.23 3.13 -27.67
CA ALA A 228 6.39 1.67 -27.75
C ALA A 228 6.38 0.97 -26.38
N LEU A 229 6.42 1.73 -25.25
CA LEU A 229 6.30 1.17 -23.92
C LEU A 229 4.84 0.78 -23.66
N GLU A 230 4.54 -0.50 -23.78
CA GLU A 230 3.23 -1.05 -23.42
C GLU A 230 3.17 -1.33 -21.92
N GLU A 231 1.97 -1.21 -21.33
CA GLU A 231 1.69 -1.73 -20.00
C GLU A 231 1.79 -3.25 -20.02
N THR A 232 2.97 -3.79 -19.68
CA THR A 232 3.13 -5.22 -19.45
C THR A 232 2.80 -5.53 -18.00
N HIS A 233 1.68 -6.22 -17.78
CA HIS A 233 1.29 -6.79 -16.48
C HIS A 233 1.70 -8.24 -16.35
#